data_b16f29b0f33c4b178011e2dbd98ed700
#
_entry.id   b16f29b0f33c4b178011e2dbd98ed700
#
_cell.length_a   1.000
_cell.length_b   1.000
_cell.length_c   1.000
_cell.angle_alpha   90.00
_cell.angle_beta   90.00
_cell.angle_gamma   90.00
#
_symmetry.space_group_name_H-M   'P 1'
#
loop_
_entity.id
_entity.type
_entity.pdbx_description
1 polymer ?
#
loop_
_entity_poly.entity_id
_entity_poly.type
_entity_poly.pdbx_seq_one_letter_code
_entity_poly.pdbx_strand_id
1 'polypeptide(L)'
;MPTLIADEVSRYLESLIPARPPEVQAMEVYGREHDFPIIGPVVGHLCYQMARMIGAHRIFEMGSGFGYSTAFFARAVAENGGGVVHHVVWDDALSTQARTHLNALGLGAVVEYHVGEAIAVLQSEDGPFDLIFNDIDKHAYPASLAAIEAKLRSGGVLIVDNMLWSGRIFDTGDSSPNTAGVREMTRLLTSSPLWTTSVIPIRDGVVVAVRR
;
A
#
# COMPACT_ATOMS: atom_id res chain seq x y z
N MET A 1 -22.44 -2.71 5.48
CA MET A 1 -21.79 -3.93 5.98
C MET A 1 -21.32 -3.67 7.39
N PRO A 2 -21.32 -4.66 8.32
CA PRO A 2 -20.78 -4.42 9.65
C PRO A 2 -19.30 -4.04 9.52
N THR A 3 -18.90 -2.99 10.20
CA THR A 3 -17.49 -2.61 10.34
C THR A 3 -16.76 -3.71 11.11
N LEU A 4 -15.69 -4.28 10.55
CA LEU A 4 -14.91 -5.33 11.21
C LEU A 4 -14.25 -4.84 12.51
N ILE A 5 -14.00 -3.54 12.58
CA ILE A 5 -13.46 -2.85 13.75
C ILE A 5 -14.51 -1.84 14.19
N ALA A 6 -14.83 -1.82 15.49
CA ALA A 6 -15.76 -0.85 16.05
C ALA A 6 -15.27 0.60 15.76
N ASP A 7 -16.22 1.47 15.44
CA ASP A 7 -15.92 2.87 15.10
C ASP A 7 -15.14 3.61 16.22
N GLU A 8 -15.38 3.24 17.47
CA GLU A 8 -14.67 3.79 18.63
C GLU A 8 -13.19 3.43 18.61
N VAL A 9 -12.86 2.17 18.24
CA VAL A 9 -11.48 1.70 18.09
C VAL A 9 -10.82 2.43 16.93
N SER A 10 -11.50 2.56 15.80
CA SER A 10 -10.98 3.27 14.63
C SER A 10 -10.66 4.73 14.95
N ARG A 11 -11.58 5.45 15.61
CA ARG A 11 -11.38 6.83 16.05
C ARG A 11 -10.25 6.96 17.07
N TYR A 12 -10.17 6.03 18.01
CA TYR A 12 -9.08 6.03 19.00
C TYR A 12 -7.72 5.84 18.31
N LEU A 13 -7.57 4.86 17.43
CA LEU A 13 -6.32 4.63 16.70
C LEU A 13 -5.93 5.85 15.85
N GLU A 14 -6.90 6.47 15.18
CA GLU A 14 -6.65 7.69 14.40
C GLU A 14 -6.20 8.86 15.28
N SER A 15 -6.74 8.99 16.50
CA SER A 15 -6.35 10.04 17.43
C SER A 15 -4.90 9.92 17.94
N LEU A 16 -4.29 8.73 17.82
CA LEU A 16 -2.90 8.48 18.20
C LEU A 16 -1.91 8.80 17.08
N ILE A 17 -2.37 8.98 15.84
CA ILE A 17 -1.50 9.29 14.73
C ILE A 17 -1.00 10.73 14.82
N PRO A 18 0.30 11.01 14.63
CA PRO A 18 0.84 12.35 14.61
C PRO A 18 0.11 13.26 13.63
N ALA A 19 0.08 14.56 13.94
CA ALA A 19 -0.53 15.55 13.05
C ALA A 19 0.07 15.47 11.65
N ARG A 20 -0.79 15.34 10.65
CA ARG A 20 -0.39 15.27 9.24
C ARG A 20 -0.22 16.69 8.68
N PRO A 21 0.68 16.91 7.72
CA PRO A 21 0.77 18.18 6.99
C PRO A 21 -0.58 18.60 6.41
N PRO A 22 -0.85 19.91 6.26
CA PRO A 22 -2.11 20.39 5.67
C PRO A 22 -2.42 19.79 4.31
N GLU A 23 -1.42 19.56 3.47
CA GLU A 23 -1.57 18.94 2.16
C GLU A 23 -2.09 17.50 2.26
N VAL A 24 -1.56 16.69 3.18
CA VAL A 24 -2.06 15.32 3.40
C VAL A 24 -3.50 15.34 3.92
N GLN A 25 -3.85 16.30 4.80
CA GLN A 25 -5.22 16.48 5.25
C GLN A 25 -6.17 16.89 4.10
N ALA A 26 -5.70 17.74 3.17
CA ALA A 26 -6.46 18.09 1.98
C ALA A 26 -6.71 16.87 1.07
N MET A 27 -5.73 15.99 0.92
CA MET A 27 -5.90 14.71 0.22
C MET A 27 -6.95 13.81 0.89
N GLU A 28 -7.01 13.79 2.22
CA GLU A 28 -8.04 13.05 2.98
C GLU A 28 -9.44 13.64 2.78
N VAL A 29 -9.55 14.96 2.70
CA VAL A 29 -10.81 15.66 2.37
C VAL A 29 -11.24 15.31 0.96
N TYR A 30 -10.35 15.41 -0.01
CA TYR A 30 -10.62 15.06 -1.40
C TYR A 30 -11.12 13.62 -1.55
N GLY A 31 -10.46 12.66 -0.90
CA GLY A 31 -10.88 11.26 -0.94
C GLY A 31 -12.31 11.06 -0.43
N ARG A 32 -12.70 11.76 0.65
CA ARG A 32 -14.07 11.70 1.19
C ARG A 32 -15.11 12.35 0.28
N GLU A 33 -14.79 13.52 -0.28
CA GLU A 33 -15.72 14.30 -1.12
C GLU A 33 -15.98 13.65 -2.49
N HIS A 34 -15.03 12.85 -2.97
CA HIS A 34 -15.11 12.19 -4.29
C HIS A 34 -15.31 10.67 -4.19
N ASP A 35 -15.61 10.14 -2.98
CA ASP A 35 -15.71 8.69 -2.73
C ASP A 35 -14.50 7.90 -3.27
N PHE A 36 -13.32 8.55 -3.30
CA PHE A 36 -12.09 7.90 -3.73
C PHE A 36 -11.46 7.11 -2.57
N PRO A 37 -11.26 5.80 -2.73
CA PRO A 37 -10.71 4.98 -1.65
C PRO A 37 -9.24 5.34 -1.39
N ILE A 38 -8.92 5.62 -0.13
CA ILE A 38 -7.55 5.82 0.36
C ILE A 38 -7.29 4.91 1.54
N ILE A 39 -6.05 4.55 1.77
CA ILE A 39 -5.64 3.68 2.89
C ILE A 39 -5.87 4.32 4.27
N GLY A 40 -6.07 5.62 4.33
CA GLY A 40 -6.29 6.41 5.55
C GLY A 40 -5.05 6.56 6.44
N PRO A 41 -5.14 7.44 7.47
CA PRO A 41 -3.97 7.87 8.23
C PRO A 41 -3.32 6.74 9.05
N VAL A 42 -4.09 5.80 9.59
CA VAL A 42 -3.57 4.71 10.43
C VAL A 42 -2.70 3.76 9.61
N VAL A 43 -3.20 3.32 8.44
CA VAL A 43 -2.43 2.44 7.55
C VAL A 43 -1.27 3.20 6.92
N GLY A 44 -1.47 4.46 6.50
CA GLY A 44 -0.39 5.30 5.99
C GLY A 44 0.76 5.45 6.99
N HIS A 45 0.43 5.68 8.27
CA HIS A 45 1.45 5.78 9.32
C HIS A 45 2.16 4.44 9.57
N LEU A 46 1.45 3.31 9.52
CA LEU A 46 2.07 1.97 9.56
C LEU A 46 3.05 1.78 8.38
N CYS A 47 2.64 2.13 7.16
CA CYS A 47 3.49 2.06 5.97
C CYS A 47 4.78 2.89 6.14
N TYR A 48 4.63 4.13 6.62
CA TYR A 48 5.77 4.98 6.96
C TYR A 48 6.69 4.31 7.99
N GLN A 49 6.14 3.80 9.11
CA GLN A 49 6.93 3.14 10.16
C GLN A 49 7.67 1.91 9.63
N MET A 50 7.02 1.05 8.83
CA MET A 50 7.67 -0.12 8.24
C MET A 50 8.84 0.28 7.34
N ALA A 51 8.65 1.27 6.47
CA ALA A 51 9.70 1.78 5.61
C ALA A 51 10.88 2.38 6.40
N ARG A 52 10.59 3.10 7.52
CA ARG A 52 11.62 3.63 8.44
C ARG A 52 12.38 2.52 9.17
N MET A 53 11.65 1.52 9.69
CA MET A 53 12.24 0.43 10.48
C MET A 53 13.25 -0.41 9.70
N ILE A 54 13.00 -0.62 8.39
CA ILE A 54 13.92 -1.39 7.53
C ILE A 54 14.93 -0.50 6.80
N GLY A 55 14.92 0.82 7.04
CA GLY A 55 15.77 1.78 6.32
C GLY A 55 15.54 1.74 4.81
N ALA A 56 14.29 1.65 4.35
CA ALA A 56 13.99 1.49 2.94
C ALA A 56 14.43 2.70 2.11
N HIS A 57 15.15 2.45 1.02
CA HIS A 57 15.56 3.44 0.02
C HIS A 57 14.88 3.23 -1.33
N ARG A 58 14.44 2.01 -1.63
CA ARG A 58 13.76 1.68 -2.89
C ARG A 58 12.41 1.02 -2.59
N ILE A 59 11.35 1.75 -2.86
CA ILE A 59 9.98 1.30 -2.62
C ILE A 59 9.23 1.24 -3.95
N PHE A 60 8.47 0.17 -4.17
CA PHE A 60 7.58 0.06 -5.30
C PHE A 60 6.13 -0.01 -4.82
N GLU A 61 5.30 0.89 -5.34
CA GLU A 61 3.91 1.01 -4.95
C GLU A 61 3.01 0.62 -6.13
N MET A 62 2.30 -0.49 -5.96
CA MET A 62 1.34 -1.00 -6.93
C MET A 62 -0.06 -0.49 -6.58
N GLY A 63 -0.61 0.41 -7.41
CA GLY A 63 -1.92 1.01 -7.17
C GLY A 63 -1.86 2.26 -6.28
N SER A 64 -1.16 3.29 -6.74
CA SER A 64 -0.85 4.50 -5.94
C SER A 64 -1.95 5.56 -5.91
N GLY A 65 -3.01 5.44 -6.71
CA GLY A 65 -4.07 6.45 -6.83
C GLY A 65 -3.52 7.85 -7.12
N PHE A 66 -4.02 8.86 -6.40
CA PHE A 66 -3.54 10.24 -6.48
C PHE A 66 -2.40 10.57 -5.49
N GLY A 67 -1.67 9.53 -4.99
CA GLY A 67 -0.42 9.70 -4.24
C GLY A 67 -0.57 9.79 -2.73
N TYR A 68 -1.71 9.44 -2.14
CA TYR A 68 -1.90 9.52 -0.70
C TYR A 68 -0.96 8.59 0.07
N SER A 69 -0.90 7.31 -0.27
CA SER A 69 0.04 6.32 0.28
C SER A 69 1.48 6.66 -0.07
N THR A 70 1.71 7.14 -1.30
CA THR A 70 3.02 7.58 -1.77
C THR A 70 3.62 8.67 -0.87
N ALA A 71 2.82 9.58 -0.32
CA ALA A 71 3.30 10.65 0.57
C ALA A 71 3.97 10.08 1.85
N PHE A 72 3.44 9.00 2.40
CA PHE A 72 4.01 8.33 3.57
C PHE A 72 5.32 7.60 3.23
N PHE A 73 5.37 6.91 2.11
CA PHE A 73 6.57 6.24 1.64
C PHE A 73 7.66 7.23 1.24
N ALA A 74 7.32 8.28 0.49
CA ALA A 74 8.26 9.31 0.06
C ALA A 74 8.88 10.05 1.25
N ARG A 75 8.07 10.36 2.29
CA ARG A 75 8.56 10.91 3.53
C ARG A 75 9.57 9.97 4.21
N ALA A 76 9.24 8.68 4.31
CA ALA A 76 10.13 7.69 4.91
C ALA A 76 11.47 7.60 4.16
N VAL A 77 11.43 7.52 2.83
CA VAL A 77 12.62 7.48 1.98
C VAL A 77 13.48 8.74 2.13
N ALA A 78 12.86 9.93 2.11
CA ALA A 78 13.57 11.19 2.31
C ALA A 78 14.27 11.25 3.68
N GLU A 79 13.59 10.82 4.76
CA GLU A 79 14.14 10.77 6.12
C GLU A 79 15.16 9.64 6.32
N ASN A 80 15.19 8.61 5.46
CA ASN A 80 16.22 7.56 5.45
C ASN A 80 17.51 7.99 4.75
N GLY A 81 17.56 9.23 4.22
CA GLY A 81 18.74 9.76 3.52
C GLY A 81 18.60 9.74 1.99
N GLY A 82 17.40 9.59 1.48
CA GLY A 82 17.10 9.60 0.04
C GLY A 82 16.88 8.21 -0.55
N GLY A 83 16.57 8.17 -1.85
CA GLY A 83 16.21 6.97 -2.58
C GLY A 83 15.05 7.26 -3.55
N VAL A 84 14.24 6.25 -3.85
CA VAL A 84 13.13 6.38 -4.80
C VAL A 84 11.90 5.59 -4.38
N VAL A 85 10.72 6.20 -4.55
CA VAL A 85 9.42 5.56 -4.51
C VAL A 85 8.87 5.52 -5.92
N HIS A 86 8.66 4.33 -6.48
CA HIS A 86 7.98 4.13 -7.76
C HIS A 86 6.48 4.19 -7.53
N HIS A 87 5.87 5.28 -7.95
CA HIS A 87 4.43 5.52 -7.92
C HIS A 87 3.81 4.99 -9.20
N VAL A 88 2.93 4.00 -9.11
CA VAL A 88 2.31 3.37 -10.29
C VAL A 88 0.80 3.48 -10.24
N VAL A 89 0.20 4.04 -11.28
CA VAL A 89 -1.24 4.19 -11.41
C VAL A 89 -1.68 4.04 -12.88
N TRP A 90 -2.91 3.61 -13.11
CA TRP A 90 -3.47 3.47 -14.45
C TRP A 90 -3.73 4.79 -15.18
N ASP A 91 -4.09 5.83 -14.44
CA ASP A 91 -4.68 7.06 -14.94
C ASP A 91 -3.67 8.21 -14.86
N ASP A 92 -3.39 8.83 -16.00
CA ASP A 92 -2.49 9.98 -16.11
C ASP A 92 -2.96 11.20 -15.32
N ALA A 93 -4.27 11.39 -15.20
CA ALA A 93 -4.81 12.49 -14.39
C ALA A 93 -4.54 12.27 -12.90
N LEU A 94 -4.66 11.03 -12.39
CA LEU A 94 -4.29 10.69 -11.02
C LEU A 94 -2.79 10.84 -10.80
N SER A 95 -1.96 10.44 -11.76
CA SER A 95 -0.51 10.63 -11.69
C SER A 95 -0.11 12.11 -11.64
N THR A 96 -0.78 12.93 -12.43
CA THR A 96 -0.57 14.40 -12.43
C THR A 96 -1.01 15.01 -11.10
N GLN A 97 -2.13 14.59 -10.55
CA GLN A 97 -2.60 15.02 -9.24
C GLN A 97 -1.62 14.61 -8.12
N ALA A 98 -1.14 13.36 -8.14
CA ALA A 98 -0.13 12.88 -7.21
C ALA A 98 1.14 13.74 -7.26
N ARG A 99 1.61 14.05 -8.47
CA ARG A 99 2.79 14.92 -8.66
C ARG A 99 2.59 16.31 -8.05
N THR A 100 1.39 16.86 -8.17
CA THR A 100 1.04 18.16 -7.57
C THR A 100 1.13 18.10 -6.04
N HIS A 101 0.50 17.12 -5.42
CA HIS A 101 0.51 16.94 -3.96
C HIS A 101 1.93 16.68 -3.43
N LEU A 102 2.67 15.77 -4.06
CA LEU A 102 4.01 15.41 -3.60
C LEU A 102 5.04 16.55 -3.78
N ASN A 103 4.87 17.39 -4.80
CA ASN A 103 5.66 18.61 -4.95
C ASN A 103 5.31 19.64 -3.87
N ALA A 104 4.03 19.83 -3.54
CA ALA A 104 3.60 20.71 -2.46
C ALA A 104 4.14 20.27 -1.08
N LEU A 105 4.31 18.96 -0.89
CA LEU A 105 4.95 18.38 0.30
C LEU A 105 6.49 18.47 0.28
N GLY A 106 7.11 18.92 -0.82
CA GLY A 106 8.56 18.92 -0.99
C GLY A 106 9.17 17.52 -1.20
N LEU A 107 8.34 16.53 -1.57
CA LEU A 107 8.74 15.12 -1.69
C LEU A 107 8.90 14.66 -3.15
N GLY A 108 8.61 15.50 -4.13
CA GLY A 108 8.64 15.13 -5.55
C GLY A 108 9.99 14.60 -6.04
N ALA A 109 11.10 15.03 -5.43
CA ALA A 109 12.44 14.62 -5.83
C ALA A 109 12.79 13.15 -5.53
N VAL A 110 12.02 12.49 -4.65
CA VAL A 110 12.22 11.07 -4.30
C VAL A 110 11.13 10.16 -4.90
N VAL A 111 10.34 10.66 -5.87
CA VAL A 111 9.25 9.90 -6.48
C VAL A 111 9.44 9.79 -7.99
N GLU A 112 9.37 8.58 -8.49
CA GLU A 112 9.32 8.26 -9.91
C GLU A 112 7.89 7.83 -10.28
N TYR A 113 7.35 8.40 -11.37
CA TYR A 113 5.94 8.25 -11.73
C TYR A 113 5.77 7.40 -12.97
N HIS A 114 4.97 6.35 -12.87
CA HIS A 114 4.64 5.44 -13.95
C HIS A 114 3.13 5.41 -14.17
N VAL A 115 2.70 5.49 -15.42
CA VAL A 115 1.31 5.28 -15.82
C VAL A 115 1.21 3.99 -16.58
N GLY A 116 0.53 2.98 -16.01
CA GLY A 116 0.45 1.66 -16.60
C GLY A 116 -0.10 0.58 -15.67
N GLU A 117 -0.11 -0.65 -16.18
CA GLU A 117 -0.48 -1.83 -15.41
C GLU A 117 0.63 -2.17 -14.40
N ALA A 118 0.25 -2.26 -13.12
CA ALA A 118 1.21 -2.29 -12.03
C ALA A 118 2.14 -3.52 -12.04
N ILE A 119 1.64 -4.69 -12.44
CA ILE A 119 2.46 -5.91 -12.52
C ILE A 119 3.46 -5.80 -13.68
N ALA A 120 3.02 -5.30 -14.83
CA ALA A 120 3.88 -5.12 -16.00
C ALA A 120 4.98 -4.08 -15.74
N VAL A 121 4.62 -2.96 -15.07
CA VAL A 121 5.62 -1.95 -14.66
C VAL A 121 6.61 -2.56 -13.66
N LEU A 122 6.14 -3.28 -12.63
CA LEU A 122 7.05 -3.95 -11.69
C LEU A 122 8.02 -4.92 -12.38
N GLN A 123 7.54 -5.66 -13.38
CA GLN A 123 8.38 -6.59 -14.14
C GLN A 123 9.46 -5.88 -14.96
N SER A 124 9.14 -4.70 -15.51
CA SER A 124 10.07 -3.92 -16.35
C SER A 124 11.12 -3.15 -15.55
N GLU A 125 10.82 -2.81 -14.28
CA GLU A 125 11.74 -2.07 -13.43
C GLU A 125 12.90 -2.92 -12.91
N ASP A 126 14.05 -2.29 -12.71
CA ASP A 126 15.20 -2.94 -12.09
C ASP A 126 15.01 -3.06 -10.58
N GLY A 127 14.97 -4.31 -10.08
CA GLY A 127 15.04 -4.59 -8.65
C GLY A 127 16.50 -4.57 -8.11
N PRO A 128 16.74 -4.95 -6.87
CA PRO A 128 15.72 -5.30 -5.90
C PRO A 128 15.13 -4.09 -5.19
N PHE A 129 13.88 -4.21 -4.75
CA PHE A 129 13.20 -3.26 -3.86
C PHE A 129 13.35 -3.66 -2.39
N ASP A 130 13.36 -2.67 -1.49
CA ASP A 130 13.36 -2.89 -0.03
C ASP A 130 11.96 -3.19 0.47
N LEU A 131 10.97 -2.50 -0.10
CA LEU A 131 9.56 -2.64 0.23
C LEU A 131 8.73 -2.60 -1.04
N ILE A 132 7.73 -3.47 -1.12
CA ILE A 132 6.67 -3.39 -2.14
C ILE A 132 5.33 -3.25 -1.41
N PHE A 133 4.54 -2.26 -1.82
CA PHE A 133 3.16 -2.06 -1.37
C PHE A 133 2.20 -2.48 -2.49
N ASN A 134 1.21 -3.32 -2.16
CA ASN A 134 0.26 -3.84 -3.12
C ASN A 134 -1.18 -3.48 -2.74
N ASP A 135 -1.79 -2.59 -3.52
CA ASP A 135 -3.18 -2.17 -3.39
C ASP A 135 -3.87 -2.07 -4.77
N ILE A 136 -3.59 -3.03 -5.64
CA ILE A 136 -4.26 -3.17 -6.94
C ILE A 136 -5.64 -3.82 -6.80
N ASP A 137 -6.29 -4.11 -7.92
CA ASP A 137 -7.53 -4.88 -7.95
C ASP A 137 -7.34 -6.26 -7.31
N LYS A 138 -8.21 -6.61 -6.37
CA LYS A 138 -8.05 -7.77 -5.48
C LYS A 138 -7.99 -9.11 -6.21
N HIS A 139 -8.69 -9.22 -7.34
CA HIS A 139 -8.62 -10.42 -8.19
C HIS A 139 -7.21 -10.66 -8.78
N ALA A 140 -6.42 -9.60 -8.93
CA ALA A 140 -5.06 -9.68 -9.48
C ALA A 140 -3.98 -9.95 -8.41
N TYR A 141 -4.31 -9.92 -7.11
CA TYR A 141 -3.35 -10.15 -6.03
C TYR A 141 -2.52 -11.44 -6.20
N PRO A 142 -3.12 -12.62 -6.44
CA PRO A 142 -2.33 -13.84 -6.61
C PRO A 142 -1.36 -13.78 -7.79
N ALA A 143 -1.79 -13.16 -8.90
CA ALA A 143 -0.96 -13.03 -10.10
C ALA A 143 0.25 -12.10 -9.89
N SER A 144 0.15 -11.12 -8.99
CA SER A 144 1.24 -10.19 -8.68
C SER A 144 2.39 -10.85 -7.92
N LEU A 145 2.14 -11.95 -7.19
CA LEU A 145 3.10 -12.50 -6.23
C LEU A 145 4.42 -12.94 -6.88
N ALA A 146 4.38 -13.56 -8.04
CA ALA A 146 5.59 -13.99 -8.73
C ALA A 146 6.50 -12.81 -9.14
N ALA A 147 5.90 -11.70 -9.59
CA ALA A 147 6.65 -10.49 -9.91
C ALA A 147 7.23 -9.83 -8.63
N ILE A 148 6.45 -9.80 -7.55
CA ILE A 148 6.89 -9.31 -6.25
C ILE A 148 8.08 -10.15 -5.73
N GLU A 149 7.99 -11.47 -5.78
CA GLU A 149 9.07 -12.36 -5.37
C GLU A 149 10.34 -12.16 -6.21
N ALA A 150 10.22 -11.91 -7.50
CA ALA A 150 11.37 -11.66 -8.36
C ALA A 150 12.07 -10.34 -8.06
N LYS A 151 11.34 -9.33 -7.57
CA LYS A 151 11.82 -7.96 -7.45
C LYS A 151 12.04 -7.47 -6.01
N LEU A 152 11.51 -8.14 -4.99
CA LEU A 152 11.76 -7.80 -3.59
C LEU A 152 13.05 -8.50 -3.10
N ARG A 153 13.92 -7.81 -2.38
CA ARG A 153 15.13 -8.43 -1.82
C ARG A 153 14.83 -9.41 -0.67
N SER A 154 15.75 -10.29 -0.35
CA SER A 154 15.69 -11.04 0.92
C SER A 154 15.73 -10.08 2.11
N GLY A 155 14.92 -10.33 3.13
CA GLY A 155 14.67 -9.41 4.25
C GLY A 155 13.85 -8.18 3.87
N GLY A 156 13.40 -8.06 2.62
CA GLY A 156 12.47 -7.01 2.19
C GLY A 156 11.06 -7.25 2.68
N VAL A 157 10.24 -6.20 2.67
CA VAL A 157 8.89 -6.22 3.20
C VAL A 157 7.86 -6.05 2.08
N LEU A 158 6.88 -6.95 2.03
CA LEU A 158 5.65 -6.80 1.27
C LEU A 158 4.54 -6.35 2.21
N ILE A 159 3.85 -5.28 1.84
CA ILE A 159 2.61 -4.83 2.50
C ILE A 159 1.47 -4.99 1.51
N VAL A 160 0.36 -5.62 1.92
CA VAL A 160 -0.85 -5.77 1.08
C VAL A 160 -2.04 -5.23 1.84
N ASP A 161 -2.79 -4.30 1.24
CA ASP A 161 -3.99 -3.71 1.86
C ASP A 161 -5.26 -4.54 1.59
N ASN A 162 -6.34 -4.24 2.31
CA ASN A 162 -7.69 -4.83 2.20
C ASN A 162 -7.75 -6.36 2.38
N MET A 163 -6.92 -6.92 3.23
CA MET A 163 -6.81 -8.37 3.38
C MET A 163 -7.91 -9.01 4.23
N LEU A 164 -8.77 -8.19 4.88
CA LEU A 164 -10.03 -8.64 5.50
C LEU A 164 -11.24 -8.39 4.59
N TRP A 165 -11.09 -7.58 3.56
CA TRP A 165 -12.04 -7.34 2.48
C TRP A 165 -13.46 -7.09 2.99
N SER A 166 -13.61 -6.15 3.93
CA SER A 166 -14.86 -5.79 4.61
C SER A 166 -15.62 -7.00 5.18
N GLY A 167 -14.89 -8.02 5.64
CA GLY A 167 -15.43 -9.27 6.16
C GLY A 167 -15.89 -10.28 5.12
N ARG A 168 -15.85 -9.95 3.83
CA ARG A 168 -16.32 -10.84 2.75
C ARG A 168 -15.50 -12.13 2.67
N ILE A 169 -14.25 -12.11 3.14
CA ILE A 169 -13.43 -13.33 3.22
C ILE A 169 -14.03 -14.40 4.13
N PHE A 170 -14.89 -14.02 5.09
CA PHE A 170 -15.56 -14.94 6.02
C PHE A 170 -16.90 -15.47 5.48
N ASP A 171 -17.44 -14.85 4.44
CA ASP A 171 -18.66 -15.32 3.77
C ASP A 171 -18.32 -16.47 2.81
N THR A 172 -18.59 -17.70 3.22
CA THR A 172 -18.35 -18.90 2.40
C THR A 172 -19.15 -18.94 1.10
N GLY A 173 -20.24 -18.17 1.01
CA GLY A 173 -21.06 -18.03 -0.21
C GLY A 173 -20.48 -17.02 -1.21
N ASP A 174 -19.57 -16.14 -0.79
CA ASP A 174 -18.96 -15.16 -1.69
C ASP A 174 -17.83 -15.81 -2.52
N SER A 175 -18.12 -16.09 -3.77
CA SER A 175 -17.18 -16.60 -4.78
C SER A 175 -16.74 -15.54 -5.79
N SER A 176 -16.98 -14.26 -5.50
CA SER A 176 -16.54 -13.17 -6.42
C SER A 176 -15.04 -13.19 -6.65
N PRO A 177 -14.56 -12.81 -7.85
CA PRO A 177 -13.14 -12.84 -8.19
C PRO A 177 -12.26 -12.08 -7.17
N ASN A 178 -12.71 -10.94 -6.68
CA ASN A 178 -11.99 -10.16 -5.69
C ASN A 178 -11.85 -10.89 -4.35
N THR A 179 -12.95 -11.47 -3.83
CA THR A 179 -12.91 -12.23 -2.57
C THR A 179 -12.04 -13.48 -2.71
N ALA A 180 -12.14 -14.18 -3.84
CA ALA A 180 -11.28 -15.32 -4.15
C ALA A 180 -9.80 -14.92 -4.21
N GLY A 181 -9.48 -13.77 -4.83
CA GLY A 181 -8.13 -13.25 -4.92
C GLY A 181 -7.52 -12.93 -3.55
N VAL A 182 -8.28 -12.28 -2.66
CA VAL A 182 -7.79 -12.00 -1.28
C VAL A 182 -7.55 -13.28 -0.50
N ARG A 183 -8.48 -14.25 -0.55
CA ARG A 183 -8.30 -15.55 0.12
C ARG A 183 -7.07 -16.29 -0.40
N GLU A 184 -6.89 -16.31 -1.71
CA GLU A 184 -5.76 -17.00 -2.34
C GLU A 184 -4.43 -16.32 -2.00
N MET A 185 -4.37 -14.98 -2.04
CA MET A 185 -3.17 -14.24 -1.62
C MET A 185 -2.80 -14.53 -0.17
N THR A 186 -3.80 -14.53 0.73
CA THR A 186 -3.59 -14.92 2.14
C THR A 186 -3.00 -16.32 2.25
N ARG A 187 -3.60 -17.29 1.54
CA ARG A 187 -3.11 -18.68 1.53
C ARG A 187 -1.67 -18.77 1.02
N LEU A 188 -1.36 -18.13 -0.09
CA LEU A 188 -0.02 -18.15 -0.69
C LEU A 188 1.04 -17.59 0.27
N LEU A 189 0.77 -16.45 0.89
CA LEU A 189 1.71 -15.79 1.79
C LEU A 189 1.88 -16.53 3.13
N THR A 190 0.83 -17.21 3.63
CA THR A 190 0.89 -17.89 4.92
C THR A 190 1.37 -19.34 4.84
N SER A 191 1.23 -19.99 3.66
CA SER A 191 1.67 -21.38 3.48
C SER A 191 3.06 -21.52 2.87
N SER A 192 3.61 -20.45 2.28
CA SER A 192 4.93 -20.51 1.63
C SER A 192 6.09 -20.37 2.63
N PRO A 193 7.13 -21.21 2.55
CA PRO A 193 8.33 -21.07 3.38
C PRO A 193 9.16 -19.81 3.05
N LEU A 194 8.87 -19.15 1.92
CA LEU A 194 9.58 -17.93 1.49
C LEU A 194 9.17 -16.69 2.29
N TRP A 195 8.07 -16.76 3.05
CA TRP A 195 7.49 -15.61 3.74
C TRP A 195 7.36 -15.84 5.24
N THR A 196 7.57 -14.77 6.00
CA THR A 196 7.13 -14.67 7.39
C THR A 196 6.02 -13.62 7.42
N THR A 197 4.78 -14.06 7.62
CA THR A 197 3.58 -13.27 7.36
C THR A 197 2.76 -13.03 8.62
N SER A 198 2.27 -11.81 8.79
CA SER A 198 1.27 -11.44 9.78
C SER A 198 0.13 -10.66 9.14
N VAL A 199 -1.10 -10.88 9.61
CA VAL A 199 -2.26 -10.06 9.26
C VAL A 199 -2.53 -9.12 10.43
N ILE A 200 -2.49 -7.81 10.16
CA ILE A 200 -2.76 -6.76 11.13
C ILE A 200 -4.19 -6.27 10.93
N PRO A 201 -5.10 -6.46 11.90
CA PRO A 201 -6.51 -6.15 11.73
C PRO A 201 -6.80 -4.66 12.01
N ILE A 202 -6.19 -3.78 11.21
CA ILE A 202 -6.49 -2.34 11.18
C ILE A 202 -7.25 -2.01 9.91
N ARG A 203 -8.25 -1.14 10.00
CA ARG A 203 -9.18 -0.81 8.90
C ARG A 203 -9.72 -2.08 8.23
N ASP A 204 -9.37 -2.29 6.96
CA ASP A 204 -9.79 -3.45 6.16
C ASP A 204 -8.75 -4.59 6.15
N GLY A 205 -7.84 -4.57 7.12
CA GLY A 205 -6.79 -5.57 7.29
C GLY A 205 -5.59 -5.35 6.38
N VAL A 206 -4.41 -5.38 6.97
CA VAL A 206 -3.13 -5.23 6.27
C VAL A 206 -2.27 -6.46 6.50
N VAL A 207 -1.78 -7.06 5.43
CA VAL A 207 -0.71 -8.06 5.54
C VAL A 207 0.64 -7.35 5.56
N VAL A 208 1.50 -7.77 6.48
CA VAL A 208 2.93 -7.47 6.46
C VAL A 208 3.67 -8.80 6.36
N ALA A 209 4.43 -8.97 5.30
CA ALA A 209 5.18 -10.19 5.03
C ALA A 209 6.66 -9.86 4.76
N VAL A 210 7.55 -10.56 5.46
CA VAL A 210 9.00 -10.43 5.26
C VAL A 210 9.48 -11.57 4.38
N ARG A 211 10.20 -11.25 3.30
CA ARG A 211 10.82 -12.24 2.42
C ARG A 211 12.05 -12.85 3.11
N ARG A 212 12.08 -14.15 3.22
CA ARG A 212 13.22 -14.91 3.77
C ARG A 212 14.40 -15.00 2.82
#